data_f4663f145f69b3260a6f1e696daeee1d
#
_entry.id   f4663f145f69b3260a6f1e696daeee1d
#
_cell.length_a   1.000
_cell.length_b   1.000
_cell.length_c   1.000
_cell.angle_alpha   90.00
_cell.angle_beta   90.00
_cell.angle_gamma   90.00
#
_symmetry.space_group_name_H-M   'P 1'
#
loop_
_entity.id
_entity.type
_entity.pdbx_description
1 polymer ?
#
loop_
_entity_poly.entity_id
_entity_poly.type
_entity_poly.pdbx_seq_one_letter_code
_entity_poly.pdbx_strand_id
1 'polypeptide(L)'
;MSARVDLNSDVGESFGRWQLGDDDAVLEVVSSANVACGFHAGDPSTLARTCRSARENGVRIGAQVSYRDLAGFGRRFVDATQTELTDDVVYQIGGLQAIAHAAGSVVSYVKPHGALYNTAVHHEQHARAVVDAVAAVDPALPILGLPGSLLLEIAAQRGVRTVREAFADRAYQSDGTLVSRREPGAVLDDPELVAERVVRMITDGVVESIDGRDVRLDVDSVCLHGDSPGAVAMSIATRASLVAAGVEIVPFT
;
A
#
# COMPACT_ATOMS: atom_id res chain seq x y z
N MET A 1 -17.73 18.61 8.91
CA MET A 1 -16.30 18.30 9.08
C MET A 1 -15.72 18.10 7.69
N SER A 2 -14.54 18.63 7.38
CA SER A 2 -13.89 18.35 6.11
C SER A 2 -13.59 16.86 6.00
N ALA A 3 -13.71 16.29 4.80
CA ALA A 3 -13.28 14.93 4.54
C ALA A 3 -11.77 14.83 4.77
N ARG A 4 -11.29 13.66 5.24
CA ARG A 4 -9.88 13.41 5.54
C ARG A 4 -9.47 12.11 4.89
N VAL A 5 -8.27 12.06 4.34
CA VAL A 5 -7.71 10.86 3.72
C VAL A 5 -6.20 10.83 3.87
N ASP A 6 -5.63 9.64 3.95
CA ASP A 6 -4.20 9.42 3.80
C ASP A 6 -3.87 9.15 2.32
N LEU A 7 -2.72 9.66 1.86
CA LEU A 7 -2.13 9.27 0.58
C LEU A 7 -0.91 8.39 0.84
N ASN A 8 -0.91 7.19 0.29
CA ASN A 8 0.21 6.28 0.42
C ASN A 8 0.80 5.90 -0.94
N SER A 9 2.07 5.52 -0.96
CA SER A 9 2.74 4.98 -2.15
C SER A 9 3.72 3.88 -1.78
N ASP A 10 3.91 2.96 -2.73
CA ASP A 10 4.93 1.91 -2.67
C ASP A 10 6.28 2.53 -3.04
N VAL A 11 7.30 2.36 -2.18
CA VAL A 11 8.62 2.96 -2.32
C VAL A 11 9.72 2.02 -1.79
N GLY A 12 10.98 2.37 -2.01
CA GLY A 12 12.10 1.54 -1.60
C GLY A 12 12.24 0.28 -2.44
N GLU A 13 11.69 0.27 -3.65
CA GLU A 13 11.59 -0.90 -4.52
C GLU A 13 12.79 -1.06 -5.47
N SER A 14 13.72 -0.11 -5.50
CA SER A 14 15.02 -0.27 -6.18
C SER A 14 15.84 -1.38 -5.55
N PHE A 15 16.71 -2.04 -6.34
CA PHE A 15 17.56 -3.12 -5.84
C PHE A 15 18.94 -3.08 -6.48
N GLY A 16 20.01 -2.91 -5.69
CA GLY A 16 21.38 -2.84 -6.16
C GLY A 16 21.59 -1.72 -7.18
N ARG A 17 21.80 -2.10 -8.44
CA ARG A 17 21.96 -1.17 -9.56
C ARG A 17 20.66 -0.84 -10.30
N TRP A 18 19.60 -1.60 -10.04
CA TRP A 18 18.30 -1.35 -10.66
C TRP A 18 17.55 -0.27 -9.89
N GLN A 19 17.26 0.82 -10.59
CA GLN A 19 16.43 1.89 -10.07
C GLN A 19 15.00 1.70 -10.56
N LEU A 20 14.05 1.84 -9.65
CA LEU A 20 12.63 1.75 -9.92
C LEU A 20 11.92 2.91 -9.23
N GLY A 21 11.19 3.70 -10.02
CA GLY A 21 10.48 4.87 -9.52
C GLY A 21 11.41 6.05 -9.14
N ASP A 22 10.81 7.08 -8.59
CA ASP A 22 11.47 8.24 -8.00
C ASP A 22 10.94 8.44 -6.58
N ASP A 23 11.52 7.66 -5.65
CA ASP A 23 11.09 7.64 -4.25
C ASP A 23 11.12 9.04 -3.61
N ASP A 24 12.17 9.83 -3.89
CA ASP A 24 12.34 11.13 -3.27
C ASP A 24 11.23 12.10 -3.70
N ALA A 25 10.91 12.14 -4.99
CA ALA A 25 9.82 12.97 -5.49
C ALA A 25 8.43 12.51 -5.01
N VAL A 26 8.20 11.21 -4.86
CA VAL A 26 6.95 10.65 -4.32
C VAL A 26 6.80 10.99 -2.85
N LEU A 27 7.88 10.90 -2.06
CA LEU A 27 7.87 11.19 -0.62
C LEU A 27 7.61 12.67 -0.29
N GLU A 28 7.80 13.59 -1.23
CA GLU A 28 7.37 14.99 -1.07
C GLU A 28 5.84 15.17 -1.16
N VAL A 29 5.14 14.19 -1.71
CA VAL A 29 3.71 14.32 -2.03
C VAL A 29 2.82 13.50 -1.10
N VAL A 30 3.24 12.31 -0.68
CA VAL A 30 2.43 11.38 0.11
C VAL A 30 2.52 11.65 1.61
N SER A 31 1.57 11.10 2.38
CA SER A 31 1.56 11.13 3.85
C SER A 31 2.06 9.83 4.48
N SER A 32 2.01 8.72 3.74
CA SER A 32 2.48 7.41 4.17
C SER A 32 3.25 6.70 3.06
N ALA A 33 4.27 5.91 3.42
CA ALA A 33 5.17 5.22 2.52
C ALA A 33 5.20 3.72 2.84
N ASN A 34 4.84 2.88 1.88
CA ASN A 34 4.95 1.44 1.99
C ASN A 34 6.34 1.03 1.54
N VAL A 35 7.25 0.85 2.49
CA VAL A 35 8.66 0.57 2.20
C VAL A 35 8.87 -0.92 2.00
N ALA A 36 9.41 -1.31 0.84
CA ALA A 36 9.77 -2.69 0.53
C ALA A 36 10.68 -3.29 1.63
N CYS A 37 10.59 -4.62 1.83
CA CYS A 37 11.26 -5.29 2.93
C CYS A 37 12.29 -6.36 2.47
N GLY A 38 12.79 -6.25 1.22
CA GLY A 38 13.88 -7.08 0.71
C GLY A 38 13.46 -8.40 0.04
N PHE A 39 12.20 -8.84 0.17
CA PHE A 39 11.77 -10.13 -0.38
C PHE A 39 11.25 -10.04 -1.82
N HIS A 40 10.57 -8.98 -2.16
CA HIS A 40 10.09 -8.73 -3.52
C HIS A 40 10.85 -7.61 -4.21
N ALA A 41 11.40 -6.68 -3.44
CA ALA A 41 12.14 -5.52 -3.87
C ALA A 41 12.91 -4.92 -2.68
N GLY A 42 13.78 -3.96 -2.94
CA GLY A 42 14.56 -3.28 -1.92
C GLY A 42 15.77 -4.09 -1.45
N ASP A 43 16.86 -3.41 -1.22
CA ASP A 43 18.06 -3.92 -0.54
C ASP A 43 18.35 -3.05 0.68
N PRO A 44 19.23 -3.48 1.63
CA PRO A 44 19.46 -2.73 2.87
C PRO A 44 19.85 -1.27 2.66
N SER A 45 20.62 -0.96 1.61
CA SER A 45 21.05 0.41 1.32
C SER A 45 19.91 1.26 0.78
N THR A 46 19.08 0.69 -0.09
CA THR A 46 17.85 1.32 -0.60
C THR A 46 16.88 1.60 0.55
N LEU A 47 16.57 0.60 1.37
CA LEU A 47 15.67 0.76 2.51
C LEU A 47 16.14 1.86 3.48
N ALA A 48 17.45 1.88 3.79
CA ALA A 48 18.02 2.88 4.69
C ALA A 48 17.94 4.30 4.10
N ARG A 49 18.12 4.47 2.79
CA ARG A 49 17.96 5.75 2.11
C ARG A 49 16.51 6.20 2.11
N THR A 50 15.59 5.32 1.70
CA THR A 50 14.15 5.59 1.67
C THR A 50 13.60 5.92 3.05
N CYS A 51 14.01 5.21 4.12
CA CYS A 51 13.60 5.54 5.49
C CYS A 51 14.10 6.92 5.94
N ARG A 52 15.31 7.34 5.56
CA ARG A 52 15.80 8.69 5.87
C ARG A 52 15.02 9.76 5.14
N SER A 53 14.78 9.57 3.83
CA SER A 53 14.00 10.50 3.01
C SER A 53 12.56 10.62 3.52
N ALA A 54 11.90 9.51 3.87
CA ALA A 54 10.57 9.52 4.48
C ALA A 54 10.54 10.32 5.80
N ARG A 55 11.54 10.12 6.67
CA ARG A 55 11.65 10.89 7.91
C ARG A 55 11.82 12.39 7.65
N GLU A 56 12.69 12.77 6.72
CA GLU A 56 12.97 14.18 6.37
C GLU A 56 11.72 14.89 5.85
N ASN A 57 10.85 14.17 5.13
CA ASN A 57 9.59 14.67 4.62
C ASN A 57 8.40 14.50 5.61
N GLY A 58 8.62 13.95 6.80
CA GLY A 58 7.56 13.73 7.80
C GLY A 58 6.56 12.64 7.41
N VAL A 59 6.92 11.75 6.47
CA VAL A 59 6.08 10.67 5.94
C VAL A 59 6.12 9.47 6.88
N ARG A 60 4.96 8.85 7.14
CA ARG A 60 4.84 7.63 7.95
C ARG A 60 5.38 6.42 7.18
N ILE A 61 6.12 5.55 7.86
CA ILE A 61 6.71 4.35 7.27
C ILE A 61 5.85 3.13 7.60
N GLY A 62 5.43 2.39 6.58
CA GLY A 62 4.82 1.09 6.68
C GLY A 62 5.71 -0.02 6.14
N ALA A 63 5.62 -1.21 6.71
CA ALA A 63 6.30 -2.38 6.20
C ALA A 63 5.50 -3.00 5.04
N GLN A 64 6.05 -2.92 3.83
CA GLN A 64 5.47 -3.51 2.62
C GLN A 64 5.94 -4.97 2.50
N VAL A 65 5.21 -5.87 3.15
CA VAL A 65 5.57 -7.29 3.22
C VAL A 65 5.06 -8.07 2.01
N SER A 66 5.81 -9.05 1.55
CA SER A 66 5.48 -9.80 0.35
C SER A 66 5.99 -11.24 0.40
N TYR A 67 5.62 -12.03 -0.61
CA TYR A 67 6.26 -13.30 -0.86
C TYR A 67 7.74 -13.15 -1.21
N ARG A 68 8.54 -14.21 -1.00
CA ARG A 68 9.93 -14.31 -1.48
C ARG A 68 9.96 -14.45 -2.99
N ASP A 69 9.74 -13.37 -3.69
CA ASP A 69 9.63 -13.39 -5.15
C ASP A 69 10.31 -12.16 -5.79
N LEU A 70 11.61 -11.99 -5.54
CA LEU A 70 12.38 -10.88 -6.10
C LEU A 70 12.32 -10.85 -7.63
N ALA A 71 12.46 -12.01 -8.29
CA ALA A 71 12.43 -12.09 -9.74
C ALA A 71 11.04 -11.81 -10.35
N GLY A 72 9.96 -12.00 -9.60
CA GLY A 72 8.58 -11.69 -10.01
C GLY A 72 8.04 -10.42 -9.38
N PHE A 73 8.88 -9.68 -8.67
CA PHE A 73 8.48 -8.45 -7.97
C PHE A 73 7.30 -8.67 -7.00
N GLY A 74 7.26 -9.83 -6.34
CA GLY A 74 6.17 -10.21 -5.46
C GLY A 74 4.80 -10.40 -6.15
N ARG A 75 4.76 -10.44 -7.48
CA ARG A 75 3.50 -10.49 -8.26
C ARG A 75 3.12 -11.91 -8.69
N ARG A 76 3.84 -12.94 -8.21
CA ARG A 76 3.50 -14.35 -8.43
C ARG A 76 3.04 -14.98 -7.11
N PHE A 77 1.99 -15.78 -7.19
CA PHE A 77 1.55 -16.59 -6.04
C PHE A 77 2.66 -17.56 -5.62
N VAL A 78 2.92 -17.64 -4.33
CA VAL A 78 3.82 -18.61 -3.72
C VAL A 78 3.00 -19.49 -2.78
N ASP A 79 3.00 -20.78 -3.05
CA ASP A 79 2.33 -21.78 -2.21
C ASP A 79 3.18 -22.04 -0.94
N ALA A 80 2.99 -21.18 0.05
CA ALA A 80 3.66 -21.26 1.34
C ALA A 80 2.66 -21.72 2.42
N THR A 81 3.12 -22.49 3.38
CA THR A 81 2.32 -22.80 4.57
C THR A 81 2.08 -21.54 5.41
N GLN A 82 1.02 -21.56 6.25
CA GLN A 82 0.76 -20.43 7.15
C GLN A 82 1.98 -20.12 8.02
N THR A 83 2.66 -21.14 8.57
CA THR A 83 3.83 -20.95 9.44
C THR A 83 4.99 -20.31 8.68
N GLU A 84 5.36 -20.83 7.50
CA GLU A 84 6.44 -20.28 6.69
C GLU A 84 6.17 -18.82 6.31
N LEU A 85 4.95 -18.51 5.91
CA LEU A 85 4.59 -17.14 5.54
C LEU A 85 4.55 -16.21 6.77
N THR A 86 4.11 -16.70 7.93
CA THR A 86 4.18 -15.94 9.18
C THR A 86 5.62 -15.57 9.52
N ASP A 87 6.53 -16.55 9.48
CA ASP A 87 7.96 -16.32 9.75
C ASP A 87 8.58 -15.34 8.75
N ASP A 88 8.21 -15.45 7.47
CA ASP A 88 8.63 -14.55 6.41
C ASP A 88 8.17 -13.10 6.64
N VAL A 89 6.94 -12.92 7.10
CA VAL A 89 6.38 -11.59 7.40
C VAL A 89 7.02 -10.99 8.65
N VAL A 90 7.22 -11.79 9.71
CA VAL A 90 7.94 -11.38 10.94
C VAL A 90 9.34 -10.89 10.59
N TYR A 91 10.09 -11.65 9.77
CA TYR A 91 11.43 -11.28 9.33
C TYR A 91 11.44 -9.93 8.59
N GLN A 92 10.50 -9.73 7.66
CA GLN A 92 10.38 -8.51 6.87
C GLN A 92 10.08 -7.29 7.75
N ILE A 93 9.09 -7.40 8.65
CA ILE A 93 8.75 -6.31 9.58
C ILE A 93 9.95 -5.99 10.48
N GLY A 94 10.56 -7.00 11.10
CA GLY A 94 11.69 -6.81 12.01
C GLY A 94 12.91 -6.22 11.33
N GLY A 95 13.22 -6.65 10.11
CA GLY A 95 14.31 -6.08 9.30
C GLY A 95 14.09 -4.59 9.00
N LEU A 96 12.88 -4.22 8.57
CA LEU A 96 12.57 -2.81 8.31
C LEU A 96 12.52 -1.98 9.60
N GLN A 97 11.99 -2.53 10.71
CA GLN A 97 11.99 -1.83 12.01
C GLN A 97 13.41 -1.44 12.44
N ALA A 98 14.37 -2.35 12.31
CA ALA A 98 15.77 -2.07 12.65
C ALA A 98 16.36 -0.97 11.76
N ILE A 99 16.10 -0.99 10.46
CA ILE A 99 16.58 0.00 9.48
C ILE A 99 15.92 1.37 9.73
N ALA A 100 14.60 1.40 9.93
CA ALA A 100 13.86 2.62 10.24
C ALA A 100 14.34 3.26 11.55
N HIS A 101 14.55 2.45 12.59
CA HIS A 101 15.11 2.92 13.87
C HIS A 101 16.49 3.55 13.68
N ALA A 102 17.38 2.90 12.92
CA ALA A 102 18.71 3.45 12.62
C ALA A 102 18.66 4.76 11.81
N ALA A 103 17.57 4.96 11.02
CA ALA A 103 17.30 6.21 10.33
C ALA A 103 16.65 7.28 11.24
N GLY A 104 16.33 6.97 12.51
CA GLY A 104 15.65 7.86 13.46
C GLY A 104 14.14 7.97 13.21
N SER A 105 13.53 6.90 12.69
CA SER A 105 12.10 6.77 12.43
C SER A 105 11.57 5.44 13.01
N VAL A 106 10.28 5.15 12.78
CA VAL A 106 9.62 3.92 13.23
C VAL A 106 8.72 3.37 12.13
N VAL A 107 8.54 2.04 12.12
CA VAL A 107 7.48 1.41 11.33
C VAL A 107 6.14 1.63 12.06
N SER A 108 5.15 2.17 11.36
CA SER A 108 3.87 2.60 11.93
C SER A 108 2.69 1.74 11.50
N TYR A 109 2.83 0.90 10.47
CA TYR A 109 1.79 0.01 9.95
C TYR A 109 2.39 -1.08 9.06
N VAL A 110 1.54 -2.04 8.65
CA VAL A 110 1.92 -3.11 7.72
C VAL A 110 0.96 -3.12 6.54
N LYS A 111 1.49 -3.28 5.34
CA LYS A 111 0.73 -3.47 4.09
C LYS A 111 1.31 -4.65 3.32
N PRO A 112 0.52 -5.69 2.99
CA PRO A 112 0.96 -6.69 2.01
C PRO A 112 1.17 -6.07 0.63
N HIS A 113 2.06 -6.65 -0.16
CA HIS A 113 2.34 -6.21 -1.54
C HIS A 113 1.95 -7.29 -2.55
N GLY A 114 1.57 -6.84 -3.74
CA GLY A 114 1.48 -7.63 -4.95
C GLY A 114 0.54 -8.84 -4.84
N ALA A 115 1.07 -10.03 -5.13
CA ALA A 115 0.27 -11.26 -5.09
C ALA A 115 -0.18 -11.60 -3.67
N LEU A 116 0.62 -11.32 -2.63
CA LEU A 116 0.20 -11.55 -1.24
C LEU A 116 -1.01 -10.66 -0.88
N TYR A 117 -1.00 -9.39 -1.29
CA TYR A 117 -2.13 -8.47 -1.08
C TYR A 117 -3.42 -9.04 -1.68
N ASN A 118 -3.38 -9.39 -2.98
CA ASN A 118 -4.54 -9.90 -3.69
C ASN A 118 -4.99 -11.30 -3.18
N THR A 119 -4.04 -12.16 -2.82
CA THR A 119 -4.34 -13.49 -2.27
C THR A 119 -5.03 -13.37 -0.90
N ALA A 120 -4.56 -12.48 -0.03
CA ALA A 120 -5.13 -12.29 1.30
C ALA A 120 -6.57 -11.72 1.30
N VAL A 121 -7.08 -11.29 0.12
CA VAL A 121 -8.50 -10.90 -0.03
C VAL A 121 -9.43 -12.09 0.21
N HIS A 122 -9.03 -13.31 -0.20
CA HIS A 122 -9.90 -14.50 -0.17
C HIS A 122 -9.22 -15.79 0.27
N HIS A 123 -7.91 -15.80 0.51
CA HIS A 123 -7.15 -16.98 0.95
C HIS A 123 -6.89 -16.93 2.45
N GLU A 124 -7.65 -17.71 3.22
CA GLU A 124 -7.67 -17.66 4.68
C GLU A 124 -6.30 -17.89 5.31
N GLN A 125 -5.55 -18.92 4.89
CA GLN A 125 -4.25 -19.25 5.49
C GLN A 125 -3.24 -18.10 5.33
N HIS A 126 -3.20 -17.46 4.16
CA HIS A 126 -2.27 -16.35 3.90
C HIS A 126 -2.70 -15.06 4.60
N ALA A 127 -4.01 -14.81 4.69
CA ALA A 127 -4.53 -13.70 5.48
C ALA A 127 -4.20 -13.88 6.98
N ARG A 128 -4.42 -15.10 7.54
CA ARG A 128 -4.04 -15.45 8.91
C ARG A 128 -2.54 -15.29 9.15
N ALA A 129 -1.70 -15.74 8.21
CA ALA A 129 -0.24 -15.64 8.33
C ALA A 129 0.22 -14.18 8.51
N VAL A 130 -0.34 -13.25 7.73
CA VAL A 130 -0.02 -11.81 7.87
C VAL A 130 -0.49 -11.27 9.22
N VAL A 131 -1.73 -11.59 9.61
CA VAL A 131 -2.30 -11.11 10.89
C VAL A 131 -1.55 -11.67 12.10
N ASP A 132 -1.23 -12.97 12.08
CA ASP A 132 -0.48 -13.63 13.17
C ASP A 132 0.93 -13.06 13.30
N ALA A 133 1.60 -12.75 12.17
CA ALA A 133 2.90 -12.10 12.18
C ALA A 133 2.85 -10.69 12.78
N VAL A 134 1.87 -9.87 12.39
CA VAL A 134 1.69 -8.52 12.94
C VAL A 134 1.40 -8.61 14.45
N ALA A 135 0.48 -9.48 14.85
CA ALA A 135 0.15 -9.66 16.27
C ALA A 135 1.34 -10.16 17.11
N ALA A 136 2.23 -10.97 16.52
CA ALA A 136 3.43 -11.46 17.19
C ALA A 136 4.54 -10.39 17.31
N VAL A 137 4.68 -9.51 16.32
CA VAL A 137 5.70 -8.45 16.32
C VAL A 137 5.26 -7.26 17.17
N ASP A 138 4.09 -6.70 16.85
CA ASP A 138 3.49 -5.58 17.57
C ASP A 138 1.99 -5.48 17.21
N PRO A 139 1.09 -5.87 18.11
CA PRO A 139 -0.35 -5.83 17.86
C PRO A 139 -0.92 -4.41 17.74
N ALA A 140 -0.15 -3.37 18.04
CA ALA A 140 -0.54 -1.97 17.86
C ALA A 140 -0.37 -1.50 16.41
N LEU A 141 0.38 -2.21 15.58
CA LEU A 141 0.55 -1.88 14.17
C LEU A 141 -0.77 -2.15 13.40
N PRO A 142 -1.38 -1.15 12.78
CA PRO A 142 -2.52 -1.38 11.91
C PRO A 142 -2.13 -2.11 10.62
N ILE A 143 -3.09 -2.85 10.07
CA ILE A 143 -2.96 -3.49 8.76
C ILE A 143 -3.75 -2.67 7.72
N LEU A 144 -3.07 -2.24 6.67
CA LEU A 144 -3.63 -1.58 5.51
C LEU A 144 -3.98 -2.63 4.45
N GLY A 145 -5.23 -2.64 3.99
CA GLY A 145 -5.72 -3.62 3.03
C GLY A 145 -7.03 -3.23 2.33
N LEU A 146 -7.44 -4.07 1.38
CA LEU A 146 -8.64 -3.84 0.58
C LEU A 146 -9.91 -3.95 1.46
N PRO A 147 -10.86 -3.00 1.38
CA PRO A 147 -12.16 -3.11 2.04
C PRO A 147 -12.86 -4.42 1.70
N GLY A 148 -13.45 -5.08 2.70
CA GLY A 148 -14.17 -6.35 2.51
C GLY A 148 -13.29 -7.58 2.34
N SER A 149 -11.96 -7.46 2.47
CA SER A 149 -11.04 -8.60 2.39
C SER A 149 -11.05 -9.46 3.65
N LEU A 150 -10.80 -10.77 3.50
CA LEU A 150 -10.55 -11.67 4.64
C LEU A 150 -9.40 -11.19 5.53
N LEU A 151 -8.40 -10.55 4.95
CA LEU A 151 -7.29 -9.96 5.71
C LEU A 151 -7.79 -8.99 6.77
N LEU A 152 -8.61 -8.01 6.39
CA LEU A 152 -9.14 -7.02 7.33
C LEU A 152 -10.17 -7.62 8.27
N GLU A 153 -10.97 -8.58 7.82
CA GLU A 153 -11.91 -9.29 8.66
C GLU A 153 -11.20 -10.06 9.79
N ILE A 154 -10.19 -10.87 9.45
CA ILE A 154 -9.40 -11.63 10.41
C ILE A 154 -8.61 -10.72 11.35
N ALA A 155 -8.05 -9.61 10.83
CA ALA A 155 -7.36 -8.61 11.63
C ALA A 155 -8.29 -8.02 12.70
N ALA A 156 -9.49 -7.61 12.31
CA ALA A 156 -10.50 -7.07 13.23
C ALA A 156 -10.92 -8.10 14.29
N GLN A 157 -11.15 -9.36 13.90
CA GLN A 157 -11.45 -10.46 14.84
C GLN A 157 -10.32 -10.70 15.84
N ARG A 158 -9.07 -10.45 15.45
CA ARG A 158 -7.87 -10.59 16.28
C ARG A 158 -7.58 -9.35 17.15
N GLY A 159 -8.38 -8.28 17.00
CA GLY A 159 -8.20 -7.01 17.70
C GLY A 159 -7.06 -6.14 17.12
N VAL A 160 -6.56 -6.46 15.93
CA VAL A 160 -5.61 -5.62 15.20
C VAL A 160 -6.38 -4.53 14.44
N ARG A 161 -5.93 -3.29 14.58
CA ARG A 161 -6.54 -2.15 13.88
C ARG A 161 -6.43 -2.31 12.37
N THR A 162 -7.52 -2.08 11.67
CA THR A 162 -7.61 -2.15 10.21
C THR A 162 -7.70 -0.77 9.59
N VAL A 163 -7.12 -0.62 8.39
CA VAL A 163 -7.17 0.58 7.56
C VAL A 163 -7.59 0.18 6.16
N ARG A 164 -8.59 0.85 5.62
CA ARG A 164 -9.19 0.52 4.31
C ARG A 164 -8.53 1.31 3.21
N GLU A 165 -7.99 0.60 2.23
CA GLU A 165 -7.24 1.16 1.13
C GLU A 165 -8.03 1.16 -0.17
N ALA A 166 -7.97 2.28 -0.90
CA ALA A 166 -8.33 2.33 -2.32
C ALA A 166 -7.09 2.58 -3.17
N PHE A 167 -7.20 2.28 -4.46
CA PHE A 167 -6.15 2.50 -5.45
C PHE A 167 -6.59 3.55 -6.46
N ALA A 168 -5.81 4.60 -6.61
CA ALA A 168 -6.09 5.70 -7.50
C ALA A 168 -6.08 5.26 -8.97
N ASP A 169 -5.03 4.52 -9.35
CA ASP A 169 -4.66 4.15 -10.72
C ASP A 169 -5.09 2.73 -11.13
N ARG A 170 -5.97 2.06 -10.34
CA ARG A 170 -6.42 0.70 -10.63
C ARG A 170 -7.90 0.66 -10.95
N ALA A 171 -8.27 -0.11 -11.98
CA ALA A 171 -9.66 -0.42 -12.24
C ALA A 171 -10.23 -1.42 -11.22
N TYR A 172 -11.52 -1.28 -10.94
CA TYR A 172 -12.26 -2.11 -10.00
C TYR A 172 -13.27 -2.99 -10.74
N GLN A 173 -13.52 -4.17 -10.21
CA GLN A 173 -14.66 -5.00 -10.55
C GLN A 173 -15.93 -4.47 -9.84
N SER A 174 -17.10 -4.94 -10.29
CA SER A 174 -18.38 -4.54 -9.67
C SER A 174 -18.59 -5.06 -8.24
N ASP A 175 -17.76 -6.00 -7.78
CA ASP A 175 -17.73 -6.50 -6.41
C ASP A 175 -16.75 -5.72 -5.48
N GLY A 176 -16.06 -4.69 -6.00
CA GLY A 176 -15.09 -3.89 -5.27
C GLY A 176 -13.68 -4.48 -5.24
N THR A 177 -13.42 -5.61 -5.88
CA THR A 177 -12.06 -6.15 -6.05
C THR A 177 -11.33 -5.49 -7.21
N LEU A 178 -10.01 -5.61 -7.25
CA LEU A 178 -9.20 -5.03 -8.31
C LEU A 178 -9.23 -5.90 -9.58
N VAL A 179 -9.34 -5.26 -10.74
CA VAL A 179 -9.15 -5.93 -12.04
C VAL A 179 -7.73 -6.46 -12.14
N SER A 180 -7.56 -7.67 -12.65
CA SER A 180 -6.23 -8.27 -12.86
C SER A 180 -5.37 -7.37 -13.74
N ARG A 181 -4.12 -7.08 -13.34
CA ARG A 181 -3.18 -6.27 -14.14
C ARG A 181 -2.90 -6.84 -15.55
N ARG A 182 -3.31 -8.09 -15.81
CA ARG A 182 -3.17 -8.74 -17.12
C ARG A 182 -4.29 -8.36 -18.10
N GLU A 183 -5.34 -7.74 -17.60
CA GLU A 183 -6.48 -7.32 -18.40
C GLU A 183 -6.26 -5.89 -18.95
N PRO A 184 -6.68 -5.62 -20.20
CA PRO A 184 -6.68 -4.27 -20.74
C PRO A 184 -7.50 -3.32 -19.87
N GLY A 185 -7.00 -2.10 -19.64
CA GLY A 185 -7.70 -1.10 -18.84
C GLY A 185 -7.61 -1.31 -17.32
N ALA A 186 -6.87 -2.32 -16.84
CA ALA A 186 -6.68 -2.58 -15.40
C ALA A 186 -5.87 -1.50 -14.68
N VAL A 187 -5.03 -0.76 -15.40
CA VAL A 187 -4.22 0.35 -14.88
C VAL A 187 -4.58 1.61 -15.64
N LEU A 188 -4.79 2.69 -14.91
CA LEU A 188 -5.08 4.03 -15.45
C LEU A 188 -3.81 4.86 -15.42
N ASP A 189 -3.54 5.60 -16.48
CA ASP A 189 -2.31 6.37 -16.69
C ASP A 189 -2.55 7.85 -16.99
N ASP A 190 -3.81 8.30 -17.05
CA ASP A 190 -4.17 9.70 -17.21
C ASP A 190 -4.24 10.40 -15.84
N PRO A 191 -3.33 11.35 -15.52
CA PRO A 191 -3.28 11.98 -14.22
C PRO A 191 -4.54 12.80 -13.86
N GLU A 192 -5.19 13.42 -14.84
CA GLU A 192 -6.38 14.24 -14.59
C GLU A 192 -7.58 13.35 -14.27
N LEU A 193 -7.80 12.31 -15.07
CA LEU A 193 -8.84 11.32 -14.84
C LEU A 193 -8.68 10.62 -13.49
N VAL A 194 -7.45 10.24 -13.13
CA VAL A 194 -7.16 9.60 -11.84
C VAL A 194 -7.43 10.57 -10.69
N ALA A 195 -7.02 11.82 -10.80
CA ALA A 195 -7.25 12.82 -9.78
C ALA A 195 -8.75 13.10 -9.53
N GLU A 196 -9.55 13.27 -10.60
CA GLU A 196 -11.01 13.42 -10.51
C GLU A 196 -11.67 12.22 -9.84
N ARG A 197 -11.25 11.02 -10.25
CA ARG A 197 -11.74 9.76 -9.71
C ARG A 197 -11.46 9.62 -8.21
N VAL A 198 -10.26 10.00 -7.75
CA VAL A 198 -9.90 9.96 -6.33
C VAL A 198 -10.72 10.97 -5.53
N VAL A 199 -10.94 12.18 -6.04
CA VAL A 199 -11.85 13.13 -5.39
C VAL A 199 -13.23 12.50 -5.19
N ARG A 200 -13.81 11.86 -6.23
CA ARG A 200 -15.11 11.20 -6.14
C ARG A 200 -15.11 10.03 -5.15
N MET A 201 -14.02 9.25 -5.06
CA MET A 201 -13.87 8.19 -4.07
C MET A 201 -14.00 8.74 -2.64
N ILE A 202 -13.43 9.91 -2.36
CA ILE A 202 -13.37 10.47 -1.02
C ILE A 202 -14.60 11.31 -0.69
N THR A 203 -15.15 12.07 -1.65
CA THR A 203 -16.31 12.94 -1.40
C THR A 203 -17.63 12.20 -1.45
N ASP A 204 -17.77 11.26 -2.40
CA ASP A 204 -19.02 10.56 -2.69
C ASP A 204 -19.03 9.13 -2.15
N GLY A 205 -17.85 8.59 -1.78
CA GLY A 205 -17.71 7.22 -1.29
C GLY A 205 -17.95 6.17 -2.38
N VAL A 206 -17.63 6.48 -3.64
CA VAL A 206 -17.87 5.57 -4.78
C VAL A 206 -16.72 5.60 -5.77
N VAL A 207 -16.55 4.48 -6.46
CA VAL A 207 -15.65 4.35 -7.62
C VAL A 207 -16.41 3.70 -8.77
N GLU A 208 -16.17 4.15 -9.99
CA GLU A 208 -16.68 3.47 -11.17
C GLU A 208 -15.88 2.20 -11.47
N SER A 209 -16.58 1.08 -11.60
CA SER A 209 -16.01 -0.21 -12.00
C SER A 209 -15.76 -0.26 -13.51
N ILE A 210 -15.00 -1.27 -13.96
CA ILE A 210 -14.65 -1.43 -15.38
C ILE A 210 -15.87 -1.64 -16.31
N ASP A 211 -16.98 -2.08 -15.74
CA ASP A 211 -18.27 -2.24 -16.43
C ASP A 211 -19.21 -1.03 -16.28
N GLY A 212 -18.71 0.11 -15.78
CA GLY A 212 -19.43 1.39 -15.71
C GLY A 212 -20.44 1.50 -14.56
N ARG A 213 -20.30 0.68 -13.51
CA ARG A 213 -21.18 0.72 -12.33
C ARG A 213 -20.49 1.42 -11.17
N ASP A 214 -21.26 2.17 -10.40
CA ASP A 214 -20.78 2.73 -9.16
C ASP A 214 -20.69 1.65 -8.07
N VAL A 215 -19.49 1.50 -7.52
CA VAL A 215 -19.17 0.63 -6.39
C VAL A 215 -18.92 1.50 -5.16
N ARG A 216 -19.60 1.22 -4.06
CA ARG A 216 -19.37 1.92 -2.79
C ARG A 216 -18.03 1.51 -2.21
N LEU A 217 -17.24 2.51 -1.83
CA LEU A 217 -15.98 2.33 -1.12
C LEU A 217 -15.95 3.23 0.12
N ASP A 218 -15.63 2.63 1.25
CA ASP A 218 -15.32 3.35 2.47
C ASP A 218 -13.79 3.30 2.66
N VAL A 219 -13.12 4.45 2.57
CA VAL A 219 -11.69 4.57 2.34
C VAL A 219 -11.04 5.43 3.42
N ASP A 220 -9.97 4.91 4.01
CA ASP A 220 -9.12 5.65 4.97
C ASP A 220 -7.83 6.14 4.30
N SER A 221 -7.33 5.43 3.28
CA SER A 221 -6.08 5.71 2.58
C SER A 221 -6.19 5.41 1.09
N VAL A 222 -5.56 6.22 0.25
CA VAL A 222 -5.49 6.02 -1.21
C VAL A 222 -4.06 5.77 -1.63
N CYS A 223 -3.85 4.65 -2.32
CA CYS A 223 -2.56 4.25 -2.89
C CYS A 223 -2.38 4.81 -4.30
N LEU A 224 -1.20 5.37 -4.52
CA LEU A 224 -0.66 5.77 -5.82
C LEU A 224 0.62 4.97 -6.06
N HIS A 225 0.69 4.21 -7.15
CA HIS A 225 1.90 3.43 -7.43
C HIS A 225 3.05 4.32 -7.87
N GLY A 226 4.23 4.10 -7.30
CA GLY A 226 5.46 4.85 -7.61
C GLY A 226 6.26 4.30 -8.79
N ASP A 227 5.98 3.06 -9.21
CA ASP A 227 6.73 2.30 -10.21
C ASP A 227 6.29 2.53 -11.67
N SER A 228 5.25 3.34 -11.89
CA SER A 228 4.69 3.59 -13.23
C SER A 228 5.27 4.87 -13.85
N PRO A 229 5.44 4.93 -15.19
CA PRO A 229 5.73 6.19 -15.86
C PRO A 229 4.66 7.25 -15.55
N GLY A 230 5.08 8.44 -15.13
CA GLY A 230 4.13 9.50 -14.75
C GLY A 230 3.60 9.44 -13.32
N ALA A 231 4.05 8.49 -12.50
CA ALA A 231 3.61 8.32 -11.10
C ALA A 231 3.72 9.60 -10.27
N VAL A 232 4.81 10.33 -10.38
CA VAL A 232 5.03 11.60 -9.65
C VAL A 232 4.00 12.65 -10.09
N ALA A 233 3.80 12.82 -11.40
CA ALA A 233 2.82 13.77 -11.93
C ALA A 233 1.39 13.42 -11.49
N MET A 234 1.04 12.14 -11.50
CA MET A 234 -0.24 11.62 -11.02
C MET A 234 -0.44 11.89 -9.53
N SER A 235 0.60 11.68 -8.72
CA SER A 235 0.56 11.94 -7.27
C SER A 235 0.37 13.43 -6.97
N ILE A 236 1.08 14.31 -7.70
CA ILE A 236 0.95 15.76 -7.58
C ILE A 236 -0.47 16.22 -7.98
N ALA A 237 -0.99 15.75 -9.12
CA ALA A 237 -2.33 16.09 -9.59
C ALA A 237 -3.41 15.62 -8.60
N THR A 238 -3.31 14.38 -8.11
CA THR A 238 -4.24 13.83 -7.12
C THR A 238 -4.24 14.65 -5.83
N ARG A 239 -3.05 14.96 -5.28
CA ARG A 239 -2.93 15.80 -4.09
C ARG A 239 -3.55 17.17 -4.30
N ALA A 240 -3.25 17.83 -5.41
CA ALA A 240 -3.77 19.16 -5.73
C ALA A 240 -5.31 19.17 -5.83
N SER A 241 -5.88 18.17 -6.50
CA SER A 241 -7.33 18.04 -6.66
C SER A 241 -8.05 17.75 -5.35
N LEU A 242 -7.50 16.92 -4.47
CA LEU A 242 -8.04 16.67 -3.13
C LEU A 242 -8.03 17.95 -2.28
N VAL A 243 -6.93 18.69 -2.27
CA VAL A 243 -6.83 19.96 -1.54
C VAL A 243 -7.83 20.99 -2.08
N ALA A 244 -7.96 21.09 -3.42
CA ALA A 244 -8.93 21.97 -4.07
C ALA A 244 -10.40 21.61 -3.72
N ALA A 245 -10.66 20.31 -3.52
CA ALA A 245 -11.97 19.81 -3.06
C ALA A 245 -12.20 19.98 -1.54
N GLY A 246 -11.26 20.57 -0.81
CA GLY A 246 -11.36 20.78 0.64
C GLY A 246 -11.13 19.53 1.50
N VAL A 247 -10.48 18.50 0.92
CA VAL A 247 -10.08 17.28 1.63
C VAL A 247 -8.76 17.52 2.36
N GLU A 248 -8.71 17.20 3.63
CA GLU A 248 -7.49 17.24 4.43
C GLU A 248 -6.66 15.96 4.23
N ILE A 249 -5.41 16.10 3.81
CA ILE A 249 -4.50 14.97 3.63
C ILE A 249 -3.67 14.79 4.89
N VAL A 250 -3.91 13.69 5.60
CA VAL A 250 -3.26 13.37 6.87
C VAL A 250 -3.02 11.87 6.98
N PRO A 251 -1.90 11.44 7.58
CA PRO A 251 -1.65 10.03 7.80
C PRO A 251 -2.69 9.44 8.77
N PHE A 252 -2.97 8.15 8.61
CA PHE A 252 -3.91 7.43 9.48
C PHE A 252 -3.26 6.93 10.78
N THR A 253 -1.92 7.07 10.93
CA THR A 253 -1.14 6.66 12.12
C THR A 253 -0.50 7.83 12.83
#